data_d0617c10f8d1f23cc97e6419f167cc3d
#
_entry.id   d0617c10f8d1f23cc97e6419f167cc3d
#
_cell.length_a   1.000
_cell.length_b   1.000
_cell.length_c   1.000
_cell.angle_alpha   90.00
_cell.angle_beta   90.00
_cell.angle_gamma   90.00
#
_symmetry.space_group_name_H-M   'P 1'
#
loop_
_entity.id
_entity.type
_entity.pdbx_description
1 polymer ?
#
loop_
_entity_poly.entity_id
_entity_poly.type
_entity_poly.pdbx_seq_one_letter_code
_entity_poly.pdbx_strand_id
1 'polypeptide(L)'
;MLSDLFLYEFFSIGETPVTTVSLLQGILIMIVTIVIARYAQALFLRLNTAANGKVPPAVYTVIRVFFYIIIIVGLVTALSSVGINFTNLAIVAGALSVGVGFGLQSVVNNFVSGIIILFEHNVKVGDFIELDSGLRGTVKDINVRSTIVTTPDNLDIIVPNSELISTKVTNYTLNESIVRIHIPFGVAYGTDKELVRDVVLAASRKVDITYDDGDKRRPQVWLVGFGDNSLDFEL
;
A
#
# COMPACT_ATOMS: atom_id res chain seq x y z
N MET A 1 30.40 -11.35 -53.96
CA MET A 1 29.76 -10.07 -54.38
C MET A 1 28.66 -9.59 -53.46
N LEU A 2 27.64 -10.37 -53.10
CA LEU A 2 26.67 -9.96 -52.06
C LEU A 2 27.26 -10.07 -50.65
N SER A 3 28.06 -11.11 -50.34
CA SER A 3 28.75 -11.29 -49.05
C SER A 3 29.71 -10.14 -48.71
N ASP A 4 30.38 -9.59 -49.70
CA ASP A 4 31.38 -8.54 -49.53
C ASP A 4 30.70 -7.17 -49.23
N LEU A 5 29.47 -6.97 -49.69
CA LEU A 5 28.68 -5.77 -49.42
C LEU A 5 28.17 -5.74 -47.97
N PHE A 6 27.86 -6.90 -47.41
CA PHE A 6 27.38 -7.03 -46.02
C PHE A 6 28.50 -6.92 -44.99
N LEU A 7 29.72 -7.32 -45.33
CA LEU A 7 30.90 -7.26 -44.46
C LEU A 7 31.77 -6.02 -44.70
N TYR A 8 31.31 -5.06 -45.52
CA TYR A 8 32.04 -3.85 -45.77
C TYR A 8 32.22 -3.02 -44.49
N GLU A 9 33.49 -2.84 -44.06
CA GLU A 9 33.85 -2.06 -42.90
C GLU A 9 33.96 -0.59 -43.28
N PHE A 10 33.11 0.26 -42.70
CA PHE A 10 33.15 1.71 -42.93
C PHE A 10 34.23 2.39 -42.10
N PHE A 11 34.29 2.02 -40.80
CA PHE A 11 35.29 2.49 -39.84
C PHE A 11 35.21 1.59 -38.60
N SER A 12 36.18 1.69 -37.68
CA SER A 12 36.21 1.00 -36.42
C SER A 12 35.97 1.96 -35.25
N ILE A 13 35.13 1.57 -34.32
CA ILE A 13 34.96 2.28 -33.03
C ILE A 13 35.67 1.44 -31.97
N GLY A 14 36.84 1.88 -31.50
CA GLY A 14 37.70 1.08 -30.63
C GLY A 14 38.17 -0.19 -31.34
N GLU A 15 37.87 -1.36 -30.76
CA GLU A 15 38.22 -2.68 -31.34
C GLU A 15 37.13 -3.30 -32.20
N THR A 16 35.96 -2.65 -32.35
CA THR A 16 34.80 -3.20 -33.07
C THR A 16 34.66 -2.55 -34.44
N PRO A 17 34.67 -3.35 -35.53
CA PRO A 17 34.45 -2.83 -36.89
C PRO A 17 32.97 -2.50 -37.10
N VAL A 18 32.68 -1.30 -37.58
CA VAL A 18 31.32 -0.89 -37.95
C VAL A 18 31.03 -1.38 -39.35
N THR A 19 30.21 -2.41 -39.44
CA THR A 19 29.82 -3.06 -40.71
C THR A 19 28.46 -2.59 -41.17
N THR A 20 28.13 -2.83 -42.45
CA THR A 20 26.78 -2.58 -42.98
C THR A 20 25.72 -3.32 -42.17
N VAL A 21 26.02 -4.54 -41.72
CA VAL A 21 25.11 -5.38 -40.91
C VAL A 21 24.83 -4.73 -39.57
N SER A 22 25.86 -4.25 -38.85
CA SER A 22 25.69 -3.62 -37.53
C SER A 22 24.87 -2.32 -37.62
N LEU A 23 25.02 -1.53 -38.68
CA LEU A 23 24.21 -0.35 -38.92
C LEU A 23 22.73 -0.71 -39.20
N LEU A 24 22.48 -1.69 -40.06
CA LEU A 24 21.12 -2.16 -40.35
C LEU A 24 20.46 -2.73 -39.07
N GLN A 25 21.21 -3.47 -38.27
CA GLN A 25 20.75 -4.00 -37.01
C GLN A 25 20.39 -2.89 -36.02
N GLY A 26 21.23 -1.85 -35.89
CA GLY A 26 20.94 -0.70 -35.05
C GLY A 26 19.68 0.05 -35.48
N ILE A 27 19.52 0.26 -36.79
CA ILE A 27 18.32 0.89 -37.37
C ILE A 27 17.08 0.03 -37.08
N LEU A 28 17.16 -1.29 -37.28
CA LEU A 28 16.06 -2.20 -37.04
C LEU A 28 15.64 -2.19 -35.54
N ILE A 29 16.62 -2.23 -34.63
CA ILE A 29 16.37 -2.13 -33.18
C ILE A 29 15.64 -0.83 -32.87
N MET A 30 16.09 0.29 -33.44
CA MET A 30 15.47 1.61 -33.20
C MET A 30 14.03 1.67 -33.73
N ILE A 31 13.77 1.14 -34.91
CA ILE A 31 12.42 1.08 -35.49
C ILE A 31 11.50 0.22 -34.58
N VAL A 32 11.96 -0.96 -34.19
CA VAL A 32 11.19 -1.87 -33.31
C VAL A 32 10.91 -1.20 -31.96
N THR A 33 11.90 -0.51 -31.39
CA THR A 33 11.75 0.23 -30.14
C THR A 33 10.69 1.33 -30.25
N ILE A 34 10.72 2.13 -31.33
CA ILE A 34 9.74 3.20 -31.57
C ILE A 34 8.33 2.62 -31.73
N VAL A 35 8.19 1.52 -32.47
CA VAL A 35 6.91 0.84 -32.66
C VAL A 35 6.36 0.31 -31.32
N ILE A 36 7.20 -0.36 -30.52
CA ILE A 36 6.83 -0.87 -29.18
C ILE A 36 6.42 0.29 -28.27
N ALA A 37 7.24 1.36 -28.20
CA ALA A 37 6.97 2.52 -27.36
C ALA A 37 5.65 3.21 -27.72
N ARG A 38 5.37 3.40 -29.02
CA ARG A 38 4.11 3.99 -29.51
C ARG A 38 2.91 3.08 -29.27
N TYR A 39 3.07 1.77 -29.49
CA TYR A 39 2.00 0.82 -29.23
C TYR A 39 1.66 0.75 -27.75
N ALA A 40 2.66 0.66 -26.87
CA ALA A 40 2.46 0.69 -25.42
C ALA A 40 1.76 1.99 -24.97
N GLN A 41 2.22 3.15 -25.45
CA GLN A 41 1.59 4.44 -25.17
C GLN A 41 0.12 4.46 -25.61
N ALA A 42 -0.17 4.03 -26.84
CA ALA A 42 -1.53 4.00 -27.38
C ALA A 42 -2.44 3.04 -26.59
N LEU A 43 -1.93 1.88 -26.22
CA LEU A 43 -2.67 0.90 -25.42
C LEU A 43 -3.05 1.46 -24.05
N PHE A 44 -2.10 2.04 -23.32
CA PHE A 44 -2.34 2.64 -22.01
C PHE A 44 -3.35 3.80 -22.07
N LEU A 45 -3.24 4.67 -23.09
CA LEU A 45 -4.18 5.75 -23.28
C LEU A 45 -5.59 5.22 -23.59
N ARG A 46 -5.73 4.20 -24.44
CA ARG A 46 -7.04 3.59 -24.77
C ARG A 46 -7.69 2.95 -23.53
N LEU A 47 -6.94 2.21 -22.73
CA LEU A 47 -7.46 1.57 -21.52
C LEU A 47 -7.97 2.61 -20.50
N ASN A 48 -7.21 3.68 -20.28
CA ASN A 48 -7.62 4.74 -19.35
C ASN A 48 -8.80 5.56 -19.88
N THR A 49 -8.89 5.82 -21.17
CA THR A 49 -10.02 6.54 -21.78
C THR A 49 -11.30 5.71 -21.70
N ALA A 50 -11.21 4.40 -21.91
CA ALA A 50 -12.35 3.49 -21.83
C ALA A 50 -12.90 3.39 -20.38
N ALA A 51 -12.03 3.45 -19.37
CA ALA A 51 -12.43 3.34 -17.97
C ALA A 51 -13.01 4.64 -17.38
N ASN A 52 -12.46 5.81 -17.73
CA ASN A 52 -12.70 7.07 -17.04
C ASN A 52 -13.19 8.23 -17.94
N GLY A 53 -13.42 8.01 -19.23
CA GLY A 53 -13.86 9.02 -20.22
C GLY A 53 -12.82 10.09 -20.56
N LYS A 54 -11.99 10.53 -19.60
CA LYS A 54 -10.85 11.46 -19.82
C LYS A 54 -9.65 10.99 -19.02
N VAL A 55 -8.48 10.99 -19.65
CA VAL A 55 -7.21 10.63 -19.00
C VAL A 55 -6.78 11.79 -18.07
N PRO A 56 -6.57 11.56 -16.78
CA PRO A 56 -6.04 12.59 -15.88
C PRO A 56 -4.66 13.06 -16.33
N PRO A 57 -4.31 14.36 -16.18
CA PRO A 57 -3.01 14.90 -16.58
C PRO A 57 -1.81 14.15 -15.97
N ALA A 58 -1.95 13.70 -14.72
CA ALA A 58 -0.92 12.92 -14.03
C ALA A 58 -0.62 11.59 -14.76
N VAL A 59 -1.66 10.85 -15.17
CA VAL A 59 -1.53 9.58 -15.89
C VAL A 59 -0.84 9.79 -17.24
N TYR A 60 -1.21 10.86 -17.96
CA TYR A 60 -0.57 11.22 -19.21
C TYR A 60 0.93 11.50 -19.05
N THR A 61 1.31 12.20 -17.97
CA THR A 61 2.72 12.47 -17.64
C THR A 61 3.49 11.18 -17.36
N VAL A 62 2.93 10.27 -16.59
CA VAL A 62 3.56 8.96 -16.28
C VAL A 62 3.78 8.16 -17.56
N ILE A 63 2.77 8.04 -18.41
CA ILE A 63 2.87 7.34 -19.71
C ILE A 63 3.99 7.94 -20.57
N ARG A 64 4.12 9.27 -20.60
CA ARG A 64 5.16 9.96 -21.35
C ARG A 64 6.56 9.68 -20.80
N VAL A 65 6.72 9.63 -19.48
CA VAL A 65 7.99 9.26 -18.85
C VAL A 65 8.39 7.83 -19.23
N PHE A 66 7.48 6.86 -19.16
CA PHE A 66 7.73 5.48 -19.63
C PHE A 66 8.11 5.42 -21.11
N PHE A 67 7.42 6.19 -21.95
CA PHE A 67 7.77 6.29 -23.37
C PHE A 67 9.24 6.73 -23.56
N TYR A 68 9.68 7.78 -22.86
CA TYR A 68 11.06 8.24 -22.97
C TYR A 68 12.07 7.23 -22.43
N ILE A 69 11.76 6.53 -21.33
CA ILE A 69 12.63 5.47 -20.80
C ILE A 69 12.82 4.37 -21.85
N ILE A 70 11.75 3.89 -22.49
CA ILE A 70 11.83 2.87 -23.54
C ILE A 70 12.69 3.36 -24.71
N ILE A 71 12.52 4.62 -25.16
CA ILE A 71 13.31 5.20 -26.25
C ILE A 71 14.78 5.29 -25.88
N ILE A 72 15.12 5.72 -24.65
CA ILE A 72 16.51 5.81 -24.19
C ILE A 72 17.16 4.42 -24.15
N VAL A 73 16.49 3.42 -23.60
CA VAL A 73 16.98 2.02 -23.56
C VAL A 73 17.18 1.48 -24.96
N GLY A 74 16.23 1.70 -25.88
CA GLY A 74 16.33 1.28 -27.27
C GLY A 74 17.46 1.98 -28.01
N LEU A 75 17.67 3.27 -27.76
CA LEU A 75 18.78 4.03 -28.33
C LEU A 75 20.13 3.49 -27.87
N VAL A 76 20.31 3.26 -26.57
CA VAL A 76 21.54 2.66 -26.01
C VAL A 76 21.78 1.28 -26.62
N THR A 77 20.74 0.44 -26.74
CA THR A 77 20.84 -0.90 -27.34
C THR A 77 21.19 -0.82 -28.84
N ALA A 78 20.56 0.08 -29.58
CA ALA A 78 20.85 0.30 -30.98
C ALA A 78 22.30 0.79 -31.23
N LEU A 79 22.78 1.71 -30.41
CA LEU A 79 24.16 2.21 -30.50
C LEU A 79 25.18 1.15 -30.05
N SER A 80 24.85 0.32 -29.04
CA SER A 80 25.67 -0.83 -28.65
C SER A 80 25.84 -1.84 -29.78
N SER A 81 24.79 -2.08 -30.57
CA SER A 81 24.86 -3.02 -31.70
C SER A 81 25.78 -2.51 -32.85
N VAL A 82 26.06 -1.23 -32.88
CA VAL A 82 27.00 -0.60 -33.83
C VAL A 82 28.44 -0.61 -33.30
N GLY A 83 28.65 -1.05 -32.06
CA GLY A 83 30.00 -1.17 -31.47
C GLY A 83 30.33 -0.11 -30.41
N ILE A 84 29.38 0.78 -30.07
CA ILE A 84 29.60 1.76 -28.98
C ILE A 84 29.51 1.06 -27.63
N ASN A 85 30.59 1.16 -26.87
CA ASN A 85 30.65 0.54 -25.51
C ASN A 85 30.06 1.47 -24.46
N PHE A 86 28.94 1.04 -23.86
CA PHE A 86 28.26 1.76 -22.77
C PHE A 86 28.54 1.19 -21.38
N THR A 87 29.58 0.38 -21.18
CA THR A 87 29.87 -0.26 -19.90
C THR A 87 30.01 0.75 -18.75
N ASN A 88 30.73 1.85 -18.97
CA ASN A 88 30.87 2.90 -17.96
C ASN A 88 29.55 3.60 -17.68
N LEU A 89 28.70 3.81 -18.69
CA LEU A 89 27.38 4.38 -18.53
C LEU A 89 26.45 3.42 -17.76
N ALA A 90 26.57 2.10 -18.00
CA ALA A 90 25.80 1.10 -17.29
C ALA A 90 26.13 1.07 -15.79
N ILE A 91 27.39 1.26 -15.42
CA ILE A 91 27.82 1.37 -14.01
C ILE A 91 27.17 2.60 -13.34
N VAL A 92 27.23 3.75 -14.01
CA VAL A 92 26.61 5.00 -13.50
C VAL A 92 25.09 4.87 -13.42
N ALA A 93 24.46 4.30 -14.45
CA ALA A 93 23.02 4.05 -14.47
C ALA A 93 22.60 3.06 -13.36
N GLY A 94 23.42 2.03 -13.09
CA GLY A 94 23.21 1.11 -12.00
C GLY A 94 23.23 1.81 -10.64
N ALA A 95 24.23 2.63 -10.37
CA ALA A 95 24.33 3.41 -9.13
C ALA A 95 23.14 4.39 -8.98
N LEU A 96 22.73 5.06 -10.06
CA LEU A 96 21.59 5.96 -10.08
C LEU A 96 20.28 5.19 -9.82
N SER A 97 20.14 3.98 -10.40
CA SER A 97 18.96 3.13 -10.22
C SER A 97 18.78 2.70 -8.75
N VAL A 98 19.87 2.41 -8.05
CA VAL A 98 19.84 2.12 -6.61
C VAL A 98 19.38 3.34 -5.82
N GLY A 99 19.90 4.54 -6.13
CA GLY A 99 19.47 5.79 -5.49
C GLY A 99 17.97 6.09 -5.72
N VAL A 100 17.50 5.93 -6.96
CA VAL A 100 16.07 6.07 -7.30
C VAL A 100 15.23 5.00 -6.57
N GLY A 101 15.73 3.75 -6.48
CA GLY A 101 15.09 2.66 -5.75
C GLY A 101 14.87 3.00 -4.26
N PHE A 102 15.88 3.53 -3.59
CA PHE A 102 15.74 4.02 -2.20
C PHE A 102 14.74 5.19 -2.10
N GLY A 103 14.75 6.11 -3.05
CA GLY A 103 13.78 7.22 -3.09
C GLY A 103 12.33 6.77 -3.28
N LEU A 104 12.09 5.67 -3.97
CA LEU A 104 10.76 5.11 -4.23
C LEU A 104 10.34 4.01 -3.23
N GLN A 105 11.23 3.59 -2.33
CA GLN A 105 11.00 2.47 -1.40
C GLN A 105 9.71 2.60 -0.62
N SER A 106 9.44 3.77 -0.04
CA SER A 106 8.22 4.02 0.73
C SER A 106 6.94 3.90 -0.12
N VAL A 107 6.99 4.39 -1.35
CA VAL A 107 5.84 4.31 -2.27
C VAL A 107 5.53 2.86 -2.62
N VAL A 108 6.57 2.09 -2.97
CA VAL A 108 6.44 0.66 -3.29
C VAL A 108 5.94 -0.14 -2.08
N ASN A 109 6.50 0.13 -0.89
CA ASN A 109 6.08 -0.54 0.34
C ASN A 109 4.59 -0.31 0.63
N ASN A 110 4.14 0.94 0.56
CA ASN A 110 2.72 1.27 0.77
C ASN A 110 1.80 0.64 -0.28
N PHE A 111 2.23 0.58 -1.54
CA PHE A 111 1.49 -0.06 -2.62
C PHE A 111 1.33 -1.57 -2.38
N VAL A 112 2.44 -2.26 -2.08
CA VAL A 112 2.44 -3.70 -1.79
C VAL A 112 1.60 -4.00 -0.55
N SER A 113 1.72 -3.20 0.51
CA SER A 113 0.90 -3.32 1.72
C SER A 113 -0.59 -3.15 1.42
N GLY A 114 -0.97 -2.20 0.56
CA GLY A 114 -2.36 -2.05 0.12
C GLY A 114 -2.90 -3.29 -0.59
N ILE A 115 -2.09 -3.90 -1.45
CA ILE A 115 -2.45 -5.17 -2.11
C ILE A 115 -2.63 -6.28 -1.06
N ILE A 116 -1.71 -6.41 -0.09
CA ILE A 116 -1.79 -7.43 0.96
C ILE A 116 -3.07 -7.27 1.78
N ILE A 117 -3.40 -6.05 2.23
CA ILE A 117 -4.64 -5.76 2.99
C ILE A 117 -5.87 -6.24 2.21
N LEU A 118 -5.93 -5.93 0.91
CA LEU A 118 -7.05 -6.32 0.06
C LEU A 118 -7.17 -7.83 -0.16
N PHE A 119 -6.04 -8.56 -0.19
CA PHE A 119 -6.04 -10.02 -0.38
C PHE A 119 -6.29 -10.78 0.92
N GLU A 120 -5.70 -10.36 2.03
CA GLU A 120 -5.82 -11.07 3.31
C GLU A 120 -7.14 -10.79 4.03
N HIS A 121 -7.77 -9.65 3.75
CA HIS A 121 -9.05 -9.24 4.37
C HIS A 121 -9.01 -9.13 5.89
N ASN A 122 -7.82 -8.93 6.49
CA ASN A 122 -7.63 -8.74 7.92
C ASN A 122 -8.18 -7.39 8.41
N VAL A 123 -8.27 -6.42 7.50
CA VAL A 123 -8.91 -5.11 7.68
C VAL A 123 -9.80 -4.87 6.47
N LYS A 124 -11.06 -4.51 6.69
CA LYS A 124 -12.06 -4.24 5.65
C LYS A 124 -12.68 -2.87 5.85
N VAL A 125 -13.25 -2.32 4.77
CA VAL A 125 -14.10 -1.12 4.87
C VAL A 125 -15.29 -1.41 5.79
N GLY A 126 -15.50 -0.53 6.77
CA GLY A 126 -16.51 -0.68 7.82
C GLY A 126 -15.98 -1.29 9.13
N ASP A 127 -14.78 -1.85 9.17
CA ASP A 127 -14.20 -2.36 10.40
C ASP A 127 -13.84 -1.22 11.37
N PHE A 128 -14.08 -1.45 12.66
CA PHE A 128 -13.58 -0.59 13.73
C PHE A 128 -12.24 -1.12 14.22
N ILE A 129 -11.20 -0.31 14.06
CA ILE A 129 -9.82 -0.70 14.36
C ILE A 129 -9.16 0.25 15.34
N GLU A 130 -8.14 -0.26 16.03
CA GLU A 130 -7.21 0.53 16.85
C GLU A 130 -5.78 0.19 16.46
N LEU A 131 -5.01 1.23 16.16
CA LEU A 131 -3.59 1.13 15.85
C LEU A 131 -2.74 1.23 17.13
N ASP A 132 -1.51 0.78 17.04
CA ASP A 132 -0.52 0.84 18.14
C ASP A 132 -0.23 2.29 18.59
N SER A 133 -0.43 3.26 17.70
CA SER A 133 -0.39 4.70 18.00
C SER A 133 -1.53 5.20 18.89
N GLY A 134 -2.52 4.35 19.21
CA GLY A 134 -3.73 4.73 19.94
C GLY A 134 -4.83 5.32 19.05
N LEU A 135 -4.61 5.43 17.75
CA LEU A 135 -5.64 5.86 16.81
C LEU A 135 -6.75 4.82 16.73
N ARG A 136 -7.99 5.23 17.04
CA ARG A 136 -9.20 4.41 16.94
C ARG A 136 -10.17 5.00 15.93
N GLY A 137 -10.80 4.14 15.15
CA GLY A 137 -11.83 4.60 14.21
C GLY A 137 -12.33 3.52 13.26
N THR A 138 -13.29 3.90 12.44
CA THR A 138 -13.87 3.03 11.42
C THR A 138 -13.13 3.21 10.09
N VAL A 139 -12.76 2.11 9.46
CA VAL A 139 -12.14 2.11 8.13
C VAL A 139 -13.18 2.60 7.12
N LYS A 140 -12.96 3.77 6.55
CA LYS A 140 -13.84 4.39 5.57
C LYS A 140 -13.54 3.92 4.15
N ASP A 141 -12.25 3.87 3.80
CA ASP A 141 -11.81 3.49 2.46
C ASP A 141 -10.36 2.96 2.48
N ILE A 142 -10.05 2.01 1.58
CA ILE A 142 -8.72 1.45 1.41
C ILE A 142 -8.25 1.80 0.00
N ASN A 143 -7.37 2.79 -0.07
CA ASN A 143 -6.78 3.25 -1.32
C ASN A 143 -5.44 2.55 -1.62
N VAL A 144 -4.92 2.80 -2.81
CA VAL A 144 -3.69 2.16 -3.34
C VAL A 144 -2.48 2.27 -2.39
N ARG A 145 -2.29 3.41 -1.70
CA ARG A 145 -1.15 3.67 -0.81
C ARG A 145 -1.50 3.98 0.64
N SER A 146 -2.78 4.22 0.92
CA SER A 146 -3.24 4.67 2.24
C SER A 146 -4.67 4.26 2.50
N THR A 147 -4.98 3.99 3.75
CA THR A 147 -6.32 3.71 4.25
C THR A 147 -6.86 4.94 4.97
N ILE A 148 -8.12 5.26 4.79
CA ILE A 148 -8.81 6.35 5.47
C ILE A 148 -9.56 5.77 6.66
N VAL A 149 -9.27 6.28 7.85
CA VAL A 149 -9.91 5.90 9.11
C VAL A 149 -10.65 7.10 9.67
N THR A 150 -11.96 6.97 9.87
CA THR A 150 -12.79 8.01 10.50
C THR A 150 -12.86 7.77 12.00
N THR A 151 -12.39 8.73 12.79
CA THR A 151 -12.44 8.64 14.27
C THR A 151 -13.85 8.87 14.80
N PRO A 152 -14.13 8.53 16.09
CA PRO A 152 -15.39 8.85 16.76
C PRO A 152 -15.72 10.37 16.76
N ASP A 153 -14.70 11.23 16.70
CA ASP A 153 -14.84 12.69 16.60
C ASP A 153 -15.14 13.16 15.17
N ASN A 154 -15.43 12.22 14.25
CA ASN A 154 -15.72 12.46 12.83
C ASN A 154 -14.56 13.12 12.07
N LEU A 155 -13.32 12.75 12.40
CA LEU A 155 -12.11 13.18 11.70
C LEU A 155 -11.62 12.06 10.78
N ASP A 156 -11.39 12.36 9.51
CA ASP A 156 -10.80 11.43 8.57
C ASP A 156 -9.26 11.50 8.67
N ILE A 157 -8.66 10.41 9.13
CA ILE A 157 -7.20 10.26 9.26
C ILE A 157 -6.68 9.35 8.14
N ILE A 158 -5.66 9.82 7.43
CA ILE A 158 -5.02 9.08 6.35
C ILE A 158 -3.84 8.30 6.92
N VAL A 159 -3.98 6.98 6.97
CA VAL A 159 -2.97 6.06 7.49
C VAL A 159 -2.24 5.41 6.30
N PRO A 160 -0.90 5.45 6.23
CA PRO A 160 -0.15 4.69 5.23
C PRO A 160 -0.44 3.19 5.34
N ASN A 161 -0.65 2.50 4.21
CA ASN A 161 -0.95 1.07 4.22
C ASN A 161 0.17 0.23 4.86
N SER A 162 1.42 0.67 4.72
CA SER A 162 2.57 0.01 5.35
C SER A 162 2.49 0.00 6.88
N GLU A 163 1.86 0.99 7.51
CA GLU A 163 1.66 1.04 8.95
C GLU A 163 0.70 -0.06 9.41
N LEU A 164 -0.41 -0.27 8.68
CA LEU A 164 -1.38 -1.32 8.98
C LEU A 164 -0.82 -2.75 8.88
N ILE A 165 0.25 -2.95 8.09
CA ILE A 165 0.90 -4.27 7.93
C ILE A 165 2.08 -4.43 8.89
N SER A 166 2.83 -3.35 9.18
CA SER A 166 4.07 -3.43 9.96
C SER A 166 3.88 -3.26 11.46
N THR A 167 2.72 -2.74 11.91
CA THR A 167 2.41 -2.54 13.33
C THR A 167 1.26 -3.44 13.79
N LYS A 168 1.06 -3.49 15.11
CA LYS A 168 -0.09 -4.19 15.67
C LYS A 168 -1.38 -3.42 15.39
N VAL A 169 -2.36 -4.10 14.80
CA VAL A 169 -3.71 -3.59 14.59
C VAL A 169 -4.68 -4.45 15.38
N THR A 170 -5.47 -3.82 16.26
CA THR A 170 -6.58 -4.48 16.93
C THR A 170 -7.85 -4.22 16.11
N ASN A 171 -8.44 -5.27 15.54
CA ASN A 171 -9.69 -5.18 14.80
C ASN A 171 -10.82 -5.70 15.69
N TYR A 172 -11.75 -4.81 16.07
CA TYR A 172 -12.86 -5.11 16.98
C TYR A 172 -14.05 -5.76 16.27
N THR A 173 -14.08 -5.76 14.95
CA THR A 173 -15.24 -6.20 14.14
C THR A 173 -14.89 -7.29 13.14
N LEU A 174 -13.65 -7.79 13.14
CA LEU A 174 -13.15 -8.76 12.15
C LEU A 174 -14.03 -10.01 12.00
N ASN A 175 -14.42 -10.62 13.12
CA ASN A 175 -15.24 -11.83 13.15
C ASN A 175 -16.63 -11.55 13.75
N GLU A 176 -16.69 -10.82 14.85
CA GLU A 176 -17.91 -10.51 15.60
C GLU A 176 -17.80 -9.09 16.15
N SER A 177 -18.92 -8.37 16.19
CA SER A 177 -18.96 -7.01 16.75
C SER A 177 -19.11 -6.98 18.28
N ILE A 178 -19.05 -8.15 18.94
CA ILE A 178 -19.20 -8.27 20.38
C ILE A 178 -17.84 -8.18 21.05
N VAL A 179 -17.63 -7.14 21.84
CA VAL A 179 -16.40 -6.91 22.58
C VAL A 179 -16.68 -6.73 24.06
N ARG A 180 -15.73 -7.09 24.91
CA ARG A 180 -15.81 -6.82 26.34
C ARG A 180 -15.30 -5.42 26.63
N ILE A 181 -16.15 -4.62 27.30
CA ILE A 181 -15.81 -3.27 27.75
C ILE A 181 -15.68 -3.32 29.28
N HIS A 182 -14.65 -2.68 29.80
CA HIS A 182 -14.41 -2.54 31.23
C HIS A 182 -14.84 -1.15 31.69
N ILE A 183 -15.81 -1.10 32.59
CA ILE A 183 -16.36 0.15 33.12
C ILE A 183 -16.04 0.22 34.62
N PRO A 184 -14.99 0.97 35.02
CA PRO A 184 -14.64 1.14 36.42
C PRO A 184 -15.65 2.07 37.12
N PHE A 185 -15.99 1.74 38.38
CA PHE A 185 -16.81 2.58 39.22
C PHE A 185 -16.48 2.33 40.72
N GLY A 186 -16.72 3.32 41.57
CA GLY A 186 -16.48 3.22 43.02
C GLY A 186 -17.79 3.30 43.82
N VAL A 187 -17.83 2.59 44.92
CA VAL A 187 -18.91 2.70 45.92
C VAL A 187 -18.34 2.95 47.33
N ALA A 188 -19.13 3.52 48.23
CA ALA A 188 -18.68 3.82 49.59
C ALA A 188 -18.31 2.55 50.36
N TYR A 189 -17.34 2.68 51.25
CA TYR A 189 -17.02 1.61 52.22
C TYR A 189 -18.23 1.25 53.03
N GLY A 190 -18.39 -0.04 53.35
CA GLY A 190 -19.52 -0.57 54.10
C GLY A 190 -20.74 -0.93 53.22
N THR A 191 -20.69 -0.65 51.93
CA THR A 191 -21.73 -1.09 50.98
C THR A 191 -21.66 -2.60 50.77
N ASP A 192 -22.81 -3.27 50.76
CA ASP A 192 -22.89 -4.71 50.50
C ASP A 192 -22.54 -5.00 49.03
N LYS A 193 -21.53 -5.84 48.84
CA LYS A 193 -21.03 -6.20 47.51
C LYS A 193 -22.08 -6.92 46.66
N GLU A 194 -22.96 -7.73 47.27
CA GLU A 194 -24.00 -8.45 46.52
C GLU A 194 -25.09 -7.50 46.03
N LEU A 195 -25.46 -6.51 46.86
CA LEU A 195 -26.37 -5.44 46.47
C LEU A 195 -25.80 -4.64 45.29
N VAL A 196 -24.50 -4.27 45.34
CA VAL A 196 -23.81 -3.56 44.27
C VAL A 196 -23.88 -4.38 42.99
N ARG A 197 -23.52 -5.66 43.03
CA ARG A 197 -23.56 -6.55 41.89
C ARG A 197 -24.96 -6.63 41.28
N ASP A 198 -25.99 -6.85 42.06
CA ASP A 198 -27.36 -7.03 41.58
C ASP A 198 -27.92 -5.74 40.94
N VAL A 199 -27.66 -4.59 41.56
CA VAL A 199 -28.09 -3.28 41.04
C VAL A 199 -27.39 -2.97 39.71
N VAL A 200 -26.07 -3.17 39.63
CA VAL A 200 -25.28 -2.86 38.41
C VAL A 200 -25.63 -3.82 37.28
N LEU A 201 -25.81 -5.12 37.55
CA LEU A 201 -26.27 -6.07 36.55
C LEU A 201 -27.69 -5.77 36.09
N ALA A 202 -28.59 -5.36 36.98
CA ALA A 202 -29.94 -4.94 36.58
C ALA A 202 -29.92 -3.65 35.71
N ALA A 203 -28.99 -2.74 36.00
CA ALA A 203 -28.80 -1.52 35.22
C ALA A 203 -28.20 -1.84 33.84
N SER A 204 -27.16 -2.70 33.75
CA SER A 204 -26.52 -3.07 32.50
C SER A 204 -27.51 -3.71 31.49
N ARG A 205 -28.40 -4.57 31.99
CA ARG A 205 -29.44 -5.23 31.16
C ARG A 205 -30.46 -4.27 30.55
N LYS A 206 -30.55 -3.03 31.03
CA LYS A 206 -31.44 -2.00 30.48
C LYS A 206 -30.79 -1.24 29.30
N VAL A 207 -29.50 -1.49 29.07
CA VAL A 207 -28.77 -0.86 27.97
C VAL A 207 -28.89 -1.75 26.73
N ASP A 208 -29.50 -1.26 25.67
CA ASP A 208 -29.84 -2.03 24.46
C ASP A 208 -28.64 -2.71 23.79
N ILE A 209 -27.43 -2.16 23.93
CA ILE A 209 -26.19 -2.74 23.36
C ILE A 209 -25.56 -3.81 24.26
N THR A 210 -26.12 -4.09 25.44
CA THR A 210 -25.59 -5.13 26.33
C THR A 210 -25.92 -6.51 25.78
N TYR A 211 -24.88 -7.28 25.47
CA TYR A 211 -25.03 -8.67 25.05
C TYR A 211 -24.95 -9.62 26.23
N ASP A 212 -25.90 -10.54 26.36
CA ASP A 212 -25.95 -11.56 27.42
C ASP A 212 -26.45 -12.88 26.81
N ASP A 213 -25.54 -13.87 26.65
CA ASP A 213 -25.87 -15.21 26.15
C ASP A 213 -26.21 -16.20 27.31
N GLY A 214 -26.19 -15.70 28.54
CA GLY A 214 -26.45 -16.52 29.74
C GLY A 214 -25.29 -17.42 30.17
N ASP A 215 -24.17 -17.45 29.42
CA ASP A 215 -23.00 -18.29 29.71
C ASP A 215 -21.71 -17.44 29.85
N LYS A 216 -20.81 -17.54 28.91
CA LYS A 216 -19.47 -16.92 28.97
C LYS A 216 -19.47 -15.44 28.63
N ARG A 217 -20.39 -15.00 27.77
CA ARG A 217 -20.50 -13.62 27.26
C ARG A 217 -21.67 -12.90 27.94
N ARG A 218 -21.60 -12.79 29.28
CA ARG A 218 -22.56 -12.06 30.07
C ARG A 218 -21.93 -10.93 30.84
N PRO A 219 -22.68 -9.89 31.22
CA PRO A 219 -22.21 -8.86 32.14
C PRO A 219 -21.77 -9.46 33.47
N GLN A 220 -20.66 -8.98 34.00
CA GLN A 220 -20.10 -9.41 35.27
C GLN A 220 -19.65 -8.18 36.07
N VAL A 221 -19.80 -8.23 37.40
CA VAL A 221 -19.35 -7.18 38.31
C VAL A 221 -18.31 -7.75 39.24
N TRP A 222 -17.15 -7.15 39.29
CA TRP A 222 -16.01 -7.61 40.06
C TRP A 222 -15.52 -6.50 40.96
N LEU A 223 -15.19 -6.85 42.24
CA LEU A 223 -14.43 -5.99 43.13
C LEU A 223 -12.96 -6.12 42.71
N VAL A 224 -12.35 -5.03 42.26
CA VAL A 224 -11.00 -5.03 41.71
C VAL A 224 -9.99 -4.37 42.63
N GLY A 225 -10.43 -3.56 43.59
CA GLY A 225 -9.52 -2.88 44.51
C GLY A 225 -10.21 -2.22 45.71
N PHE A 226 -9.36 -1.78 46.65
CA PHE A 226 -9.73 -0.96 47.80
C PHE A 226 -9.04 0.41 47.58
N GLY A 227 -9.80 1.40 47.14
CA GLY A 227 -9.32 2.76 46.93
C GLY A 227 -9.24 3.53 48.26
N ASP A 228 -8.66 4.75 48.20
CA ASP A 228 -8.52 5.58 49.40
C ASP A 228 -9.87 5.93 50.06
N ASN A 229 -10.92 6.10 49.27
CA ASN A 229 -12.25 6.49 49.72
C ASN A 229 -13.38 5.63 49.12
N SER A 230 -13.07 4.53 48.42
CA SER A 230 -14.06 3.71 47.73
C SER A 230 -13.66 2.24 47.68
N LEU A 231 -14.66 1.37 47.59
CA LEU A 231 -14.50 0.02 47.03
C LEU A 231 -14.56 0.13 45.52
N ASP A 232 -13.51 -0.28 44.85
CA ASP A 232 -13.38 -0.15 43.41
C ASP A 232 -13.89 -1.39 42.69
N PHE A 233 -14.89 -1.21 41.88
CA PHE A 233 -15.53 -2.26 41.09
C PHE A 233 -15.34 -2.04 39.62
N GLU A 234 -15.53 -3.09 38.87
CA GLU A 234 -15.52 -3.09 37.42
C GLU A 234 -16.70 -3.91 36.88
N LEU A 235 -17.48 -3.30 35.98
CA LEU A 235 -18.49 -3.95 35.16
C LEU A 235 -17.89 -4.32 33.81
#